data_25f8628360789c41a0f42db4d8de27af
#
_entry.id   25f8628360789c41a0f42db4d8de27af
#
_cell.length_a   1.000
_cell.length_b   1.000
_cell.length_c   1.000
_cell.angle_alpha   90.00
_cell.angle_beta   90.00
_cell.angle_gamma   90.00
#
_symmetry.space_group_name_H-M   'P 1'
#
loop_
_entity.id
_entity.type
_entity.pdbx_description
1 polymer ?
#
loop_
_entity_poly.entity_id
_entity_poly.type
_entity_poly.pdbx_seq_one_letter_code
_entity_poly.pdbx_strand_id
1 'polypeptide(L)'
;MSRPWAAYNACLAACPARELLDTISDRWVSLILNALSDGPLRYSDPGRVIAGISQKMLTQTLRGMERDGLVSRTATSSVPVRVDYALTELGRGLQPVMPAIKTWAESNIERVHGARQAYDSRP
;
A
#
# COMPACT_ATOMS: atom_id res chain seq x y z
N MET A 1 -13.25 1.00 30.75
CA MET A 1 -12.27 0.10 30.12
C MET A 1 -11.59 0.87 28.97
N SER A 2 -10.28 1.05 29.06
CA SER A 2 -9.56 1.76 28.02
C SER A 2 -9.46 0.89 26.77
N ARG A 3 -9.67 1.52 25.62
CA ARG A 3 -9.53 0.86 24.31
C ARG A 3 -8.04 0.80 23.98
N PRO A 4 -7.48 -0.38 23.65
CA PRO A 4 -6.03 -0.49 23.37
C PRO A 4 -5.56 0.47 22.28
N TRP A 5 -6.36 0.68 21.25
CA TRP A 5 -6.01 1.59 20.15
C TRP A 5 -6.06 3.07 20.57
N ALA A 6 -6.74 3.40 21.67
CA ALA A 6 -6.78 4.77 22.17
C ALA A 6 -5.44 5.21 22.80
N ALA A 7 -4.54 4.25 23.08
CA ALA A 7 -3.20 4.55 23.61
C ALA A 7 -2.29 5.18 22.53
N TYR A 8 -2.66 5.07 21.24
CA TYR A 8 -1.84 5.58 20.14
C TYR A 8 -2.52 6.76 19.48
N ASN A 9 -1.72 7.75 19.11
CA ASN A 9 -2.19 8.94 18.38
C ASN A 9 -1.19 9.28 17.29
N ALA A 10 -1.56 9.01 16.04
CA ALA A 10 -0.70 9.25 14.87
C ALA A 10 -0.38 10.73 14.64
N CYS A 11 -1.10 11.65 15.29
CA CYS A 11 -0.78 13.09 15.24
C CYS A 11 0.52 13.42 15.99
N LEU A 12 0.97 12.54 16.89
CA LEU A 12 2.20 12.74 17.63
C LEU A 12 3.38 12.14 16.86
N ALA A 13 4.42 12.95 16.64
CA ALA A 13 5.58 12.55 15.83
C ALA A 13 6.31 11.31 16.36
N ALA A 14 6.31 11.09 17.68
CA ALA A 14 6.98 9.95 18.30
C ALA A 14 6.10 8.68 18.37
N CYS A 15 4.85 8.74 17.91
CA CYS A 15 3.94 7.61 18.01
C CYS A 15 4.26 6.55 16.95
N PRO A 16 4.38 5.25 17.33
CA PRO A 16 4.60 4.18 16.34
C PRO A 16 3.50 4.09 15.28
N ALA A 17 2.26 4.47 15.62
CA ALA A 17 1.16 4.48 14.66
C ALA A 17 1.39 5.49 13.55
N ARG A 18 2.12 6.58 13.80
CA ARG A 18 2.47 7.55 12.77
C ARG A 18 3.43 6.95 11.74
N GLU A 19 4.43 6.20 12.19
CA GLU A 19 5.35 5.50 11.32
C GLU A 19 4.60 4.50 10.42
N LEU A 20 3.67 3.75 11.00
CA LEU A 20 2.83 2.84 10.23
C LEU A 20 1.95 3.59 9.23
N LEU A 21 1.39 4.73 9.64
CA LEU A 21 0.58 5.57 8.74
C LEU A 21 1.40 6.04 7.53
N ASP A 22 2.66 6.41 7.73
CA ASP A 22 3.55 6.79 6.64
C ASP A 22 3.73 5.62 5.66
N THR A 23 3.91 4.41 6.18
CA THR A 23 4.06 3.22 5.35
C THR A 23 2.80 2.93 4.53
N ILE A 24 1.64 2.89 5.17
CA ILE A 24 0.39 2.54 4.48
C ILE A 24 -0.12 3.65 3.57
N SER A 25 0.35 4.87 3.74
CA SER A 25 0.00 6.01 2.87
C SER A 25 0.86 6.06 1.61
N ASP A 26 1.89 5.23 1.51
CA ASP A 26 2.73 5.15 0.31
C ASP A 26 1.91 4.59 -0.86
N ARG A 27 2.02 5.26 -2.02
CA ARG A 27 1.23 4.86 -3.20
C ARG A 27 1.54 3.45 -3.67
N TRP A 28 2.80 3.02 -3.55
CA TRP A 28 3.18 1.68 -3.99
C TRP A 28 2.60 0.61 -3.09
N VAL A 29 2.54 0.86 -1.77
CA VAL A 29 1.87 -0.03 -0.82
C VAL A 29 0.40 -0.18 -1.19
N SER A 30 -0.28 0.92 -1.45
CA SER A 30 -1.68 0.93 -1.87
C SER A 30 -1.90 0.08 -3.13
N LEU A 31 -1.08 0.30 -4.15
CA LEU A 31 -1.21 -0.41 -5.42
C LEU A 31 -0.88 -1.90 -5.29
N ILE A 32 0.12 -2.26 -4.47
CA ILE A 32 0.47 -3.66 -4.22
C ILE A 32 -0.66 -4.36 -3.46
N LEU A 33 -1.24 -3.72 -2.44
CA LEU A 33 -2.38 -4.28 -1.71
C LEU A 33 -3.54 -4.56 -2.66
N ASN A 34 -3.81 -3.63 -3.57
CA ASN A 34 -4.86 -3.82 -4.57
C ASN A 34 -4.53 -5.00 -5.49
N ALA A 35 -3.29 -5.11 -5.96
CA ALA A 35 -2.86 -6.20 -6.84
C ALA A 35 -2.97 -7.57 -6.16
N LEU A 36 -2.73 -7.64 -4.85
CA LEU A 36 -2.80 -8.89 -4.08
C LEU A 36 -4.21 -9.22 -3.58
N SER A 37 -5.18 -8.35 -3.80
CA SER A 37 -6.55 -8.53 -3.27
C SER A 37 -7.24 -9.75 -3.85
N ASP A 38 -6.91 -10.15 -5.08
CA ASP A 38 -7.52 -11.28 -5.76
C ASP A 38 -6.80 -12.61 -5.50
N GLY A 39 -5.69 -12.58 -4.77
CA GLY A 39 -4.94 -13.78 -4.43
C GLY A 39 -3.43 -13.58 -4.53
N PRO A 40 -2.66 -14.64 -4.24
CA PRO A 40 -1.21 -14.57 -4.29
C PRO A 40 -0.69 -14.26 -5.69
N LEU A 41 0.43 -13.52 -5.74
CA LEU A 41 1.11 -13.21 -6.99
C LEU A 41 2.58 -13.59 -6.92
N ARG A 42 3.12 -14.05 -8.05
CA ARG A 42 4.55 -14.22 -8.24
C ARG A 42 5.24 -12.87 -8.15
N TYR A 43 6.47 -12.88 -7.67
CA TYR A 43 7.29 -11.66 -7.56
C TYR A 43 7.31 -10.82 -8.84
N SER A 44 7.37 -11.48 -10.01
CA SER A 44 7.39 -10.78 -11.29
C SER A 44 6.05 -10.18 -11.70
N ASP A 45 4.93 -10.68 -11.17
CA ASP A 45 3.60 -10.28 -11.60
C ASP A 45 3.20 -8.87 -11.15
N PRO A 46 3.51 -8.43 -9.89
CA PRO A 46 3.19 -7.06 -9.51
C PRO A 46 3.82 -6.02 -10.40
N GLY A 47 5.03 -6.29 -10.91
CA GLY A 47 5.69 -5.40 -11.85
C GLY A 47 4.97 -5.26 -13.18
N ARG A 48 4.14 -6.24 -13.56
CA ARG A 48 3.30 -6.17 -14.77
C ARG A 48 1.99 -5.47 -14.50
N VAL A 49 1.44 -5.63 -13.28
CA VAL A 49 0.16 -5.06 -12.89
C VAL A 49 0.29 -3.59 -12.51
N ILE A 50 1.44 -3.22 -11.94
CA ILE A 50 1.70 -1.87 -11.46
C ILE A 50 2.63 -1.16 -12.43
N ALA A 51 2.06 -0.33 -13.29
CA ALA A 51 2.84 0.42 -14.26
C ALA A 51 3.73 1.45 -13.55
N GLY A 52 4.97 1.56 -14.02
CA GLY A 52 5.89 2.58 -13.56
C GLY A 52 6.70 2.23 -12.31
N ILE A 53 6.46 1.06 -11.70
CA ILE A 53 7.27 0.66 -10.56
C ILE A 53 8.59 0.05 -11.03
N SER A 54 9.70 0.52 -10.47
CA SER A 54 11.00 -0.10 -10.71
C SER A 54 11.13 -1.37 -9.89
N GLN A 55 12.00 -2.29 -10.34
CA GLN A 55 12.25 -3.52 -9.59
C GLN A 55 12.82 -3.23 -8.20
N LYS A 56 13.68 -2.21 -8.09
CA LYS A 56 14.22 -1.78 -6.81
C LYS A 56 13.11 -1.32 -5.85
N MET A 57 12.21 -0.48 -6.35
CA MET A 57 11.10 0.03 -5.54
C MET A 57 10.14 -1.08 -5.15
N LEU A 58 9.82 -1.98 -6.07
CA LEU A 58 8.97 -3.14 -5.79
C LEU A 58 9.58 -3.98 -4.66
N THR A 59 10.87 -4.31 -4.76
CA THR A 59 11.56 -5.10 -3.75
C THR A 59 11.56 -4.41 -2.40
N GLN A 60 11.89 -3.12 -2.35
CA GLN A 60 11.92 -2.37 -1.10
C GLN A 60 10.54 -2.30 -0.46
N THR A 61 9.52 -2.04 -1.25
CA THR A 61 8.15 -1.91 -0.76
C THR A 61 7.65 -3.24 -0.22
N LEU A 62 7.85 -4.34 -0.95
CA LEU A 62 7.44 -5.68 -0.51
C LEU A 62 8.16 -6.10 0.77
N ARG A 63 9.45 -5.79 0.90
CA ARG A 63 10.20 -6.10 2.13
C ARG A 63 9.68 -5.32 3.32
N GLY A 64 9.32 -4.05 3.13
CA GLY A 64 8.72 -3.25 4.19
C GLY A 64 7.36 -3.79 4.61
N MET A 65 6.55 -4.19 3.64
CA MET A 65 5.24 -4.80 3.91
C MET A 65 5.36 -6.15 4.62
N GLU A 66 6.34 -6.95 4.23
CA GLU A 66 6.63 -8.22 4.90
C GLU A 66 7.09 -7.98 6.34
N ARG A 67 7.98 -7.03 6.55
CA ARG A 67 8.45 -6.65 7.89
C ARG A 67 7.31 -6.23 8.80
N ASP A 68 6.33 -5.51 8.25
CA ASP A 68 5.17 -5.03 9.01
C ASP A 68 4.07 -6.10 9.13
N GLY A 69 4.29 -7.28 8.56
CA GLY A 69 3.33 -8.38 8.66
C GLY A 69 2.12 -8.27 7.74
N LEU A 70 2.17 -7.37 6.76
CA LEU A 70 1.05 -7.17 5.82
C LEU A 70 1.03 -8.21 4.70
N VAL A 71 2.19 -8.71 4.31
CA VAL A 71 2.32 -9.75 3.29
C VAL A 71 3.22 -10.87 3.79
N SER A 72 2.99 -12.07 3.27
CA SER A 72 3.88 -13.22 3.46
C SER A 72 4.63 -13.48 2.17
N ARG A 73 5.87 -13.95 2.32
CA ARG A 73 6.74 -14.33 1.21
C ARG A 73 7.00 -15.81 1.28
N THR A 74 6.75 -16.52 0.19
CA THR A 74 7.03 -17.95 0.08
C THR A 74 7.98 -18.18 -1.07
N ALA A 75 9.15 -18.75 -0.77
CA ALA A 75 10.12 -19.15 -1.78
C ALA A 75 10.05 -20.66 -1.97
N THR A 76 9.85 -21.09 -3.22
CA THR A 76 9.83 -22.51 -3.57
C THR A 76 11.19 -22.92 -4.11
N SER A 77 11.73 -24.04 -3.61
CA SER A 77 13.03 -24.57 -4.02
C SER A 77 12.95 -25.24 -5.41
N SER A 78 12.57 -24.49 -6.41
CA SER A 78 12.56 -24.93 -7.79
C SER A 78 13.69 -24.25 -8.55
N VAL A 79 13.94 -24.69 -9.78
CA VAL A 79 14.92 -24.06 -10.67
C VAL A 79 14.17 -23.58 -11.90
N PRO A 80 14.03 -22.25 -12.08
CA PRO A 80 14.47 -21.17 -11.21
C PRO A 80 13.64 -21.08 -9.91
N VAL A 81 14.20 -20.46 -8.87
CA VAL A 81 13.50 -20.25 -7.61
C VAL A 81 12.27 -19.39 -7.86
N ARG A 82 11.14 -19.85 -7.33
CA ARG A 82 9.88 -19.15 -7.41
C ARG A 82 9.60 -18.43 -6.09
N VAL A 83 9.26 -17.15 -6.16
CA VAL A 83 8.88 -16.36 -5.01
C VAL A 83 7.44 -15.87 -5.19
N ASP A 84 6.60 -16.16 -4.22
CA ASP A 84 5.20 -15.76 -4.21
C ASP A 84 4.93 -14.86 -3.01
N TYR A 85 4.11 -13.84 -3.22
CA TYR A 85 3.63 -12.94 -2.16
C TYR A 85 2.12 -13.06 -2.02
N ALA A 86 1.65 -13.01 -0.79
CA ALA A 86 0.22 -13.07 -0.48
C ALA A 86 -0.07 -12.14 0.69
N LEU A 87 -1.31 -11.63 0.74
CA LEU A 87 -1.76 -10.88 1.90
C LEU A 87 -1.85 -11.80 3.11
N THR A 88 -1.39 -11.31 4.26
CA THR A 88 -1.66 -11.96 5.55
C THR A 88 -3.08 -11.58 6.01
N GLU A 89 -3.54 -12.19 7.11
CA GLU A 89 -4.79 -11.78 7.73
C GLU A 89 -4.76 -10.28 8.08
N LEU A 90 -3.64 -9.81 8.60
CA LEU A 90 -3.46 -8.39 8.92
C LEU A 90 -3.57 -7.52 7.67
N GLY A 91 -2.90 -7.91 6.58
CA GLY A 91 -2.96 -7.20 5.32
C GLY A 91 -4.36 -7.17 4.72
N ARG A 92 -5.12 -8.26 4.87
CA ARG A 92 -6.51 -8.31 4.42
C ARG A 92 -7.40 -7.35 5.19
N GLY A 93 -7.10 -7.11 6.47
CA GLY A 93 -7.83 -6.12 7.26
C GLY A 93 -7.65 -4.69 6.73
N LEU A 94 -6.48 -4.40 6.16
CA LEU A 94 -6.19 -3.11 5.56
C LEU A 94 -6.76 -2.97 4.14
N GLN A 95 -6.90 -4.07 3.43
CA GLN A 95 -7.26 -4.10 2.02
C GLN A 95 -8.55 -3.32 1.68
N PRO A 96 -9.65 -3.38 2.46
CA PRO A 96 -10.87 -2.63 2.11
C PRO A 96 -10.69 -1.11 2.12
N VAL A 97 -9.70 -0.59 2.83
CA VAL A 97 -9.45 0.85 2.93
C VAL A 97 -8.87 1.39 1.62
N MET A 98 -8.02 0.62 0.96
CA MET A 98 -7.30 1.06 -0.22
C MET A 98 -8.20 1.28 -1.46
N PRO A 99 -9.12 0.35 -1.80
CA PRO A 99 -10.06 0.58 -2.89
C PRO A 99 -10.92 1.81 -2.67
N ALA A 100 -11.30 2.11 -1.43
CA ALA A 100 -12.08 3.30 -1.11
C ALA A 100 -11.31 4.58 -1.45
N ILE A 101 -10.04 4.65 -1.10
CA ILE A 101 -9.18 5.78 -1.42
C ILE A 101 -9.02 5.94 -2.94
N LYS A 102 -8.74 4.83 -3.63
CA LYS A 102 -8.59 4.80 -5.09
C LYS A 102 -9.86 5.29 -5.78
N THR A 103 -11.00 4.77 -5.36
CA THR A 103 -12.29 5.14 -5.94
C THR A 103 -12.58 6.61 -5.73
N TRP A 104 -12.31 7.12 -4.54
CA TRP A 104 -12.51 8.55 -4.26
C TRP A 104 -11.65 9.42 -5.17
N ALA A 105 -10.36 9.06 -5.33
CA ALA A 105 -9.45 9.81 -6.18
C ALA A 105 -9.93 9.83 -7.64
N GLU A 106 -10.30 8.67 -8.17
CA GLU A 106 -10.78 8.56 -9.55
C GLU A 106 -12.09 9.31 -9.76
N SER A 107 -12.97 9.30 -8.77
CA SER A 107 -14.28 9.95 -8.87
C SER A 107 -14.21 11.48 -8.71
N ASN A 108 -13.13 11.99 -8.14
CA ASN A 108 -13.02 13.41 -7.81
C ASN A 108 -11.88 14.12 -8.53
N ILE A 109 -11.17 13.43 -9.42
CA ILE A 109 -9.98 14.02 -10.08
C ILE A 109 -10.34 15.29 -10.86
N GLU A 110 -11.49 15.32 -11.53
CA GLU A 110 -11.92 16.50 -12.28
C GLU A 110 -12.11 17.71 -11.37
N ARG A 111 -12.71 17.51 -10.21
CA ARG A 111 -12.91 18.58 -9.23
C ARG A 111 -11.56 19.07 -8.66
N VAL A 112 -10.64 18.15 -8.45
CA VAL A 112 -9.29 18.49 -7.97
C VAL A 112 -8.54 19.28 -9.05
N HIS A 113 -8.63 18.85 -10.31
CA HIS A 113 -8.03 19.59 -11.43
C HIS A 113 -8.58 21.01 -11.51
N GLY A 114 -9.89 21.17 -11.38
CA GLY A 114 -10.52 22.48 -11.36
C GLY A 114 -10.00 23.36 -10.23
N ALA A 115 -9.86 22.80 -9.05
CA ALA A 115 -9.31 23.52 -7.90
C ALA A 115 -7.85 23.94 -8.12
N ARG A 116 -7.04 23.05 -8.69
CA ARG A 116 -5.64 23.35 -9.01
C ARG A 116 -5.53 24.48 -10.04
N GLN A 117 -6.34 24.43 -11.08
CA GLN A 117 -6.35 25.46 -12.11
C GLN A 117 -6.76 26.82 -11.53
N ALA A 118 -7.78 26.84 -10.69
CA ALA A 118 -8.22 28.07 -10.02
C ALA A 118 -7.12 28.64 -9.14
N TYR A 119 -6.42 27.78 -8.39
CA TYR A 119 -5.32 28.20 -7.52
C TYR A 119 -4.17 28.76 -8.35
N ASP A 120 -3.74 28.07 -9.40
CA ASP A 120 -2.59 28.43 -10.22
C ASP A 120 -2.84 29.70 -11.03
N SER A 121 -4.11 30.07 -11.25
CA SER A 121 -4.49 31.27 -12.00
C SER A 121 -4.63 32.51 -11.12
N ARG A 122 -4.43 32.39 -9.81
CA ARG A 122 -4.49 33.56 -8.91
C ARG A 122 -3.34 34.51 -9.16
N PRO A 123 -3.59 35.83 -9.12
CA PRO A 123 -2.53 36.82 -9.26
C PRO A 123 -1.52 36.78 -8.11
#